data_82ec843077074295c5122fc105fa23a8
#
_entry.id   82ec843077074295c5122fc105fa23a8
#
_cell.length_a   1.000
_cell.length_b   1.000
_cell.length_c   1.000
_cell.angle_alpha   90.00
_cell.angle_beta   90.00
_cell.angle_gamma   90.00
#
_symmetry.space_group_name_H-M   'P 1'
#
loop_
_entity.id
_entity.type
_entity.pdbx_description
1 polymer ?
#
loop_
_entity_poly.entity_id
_entity_poly.type
_entity_poly.pdbx_seq_one_letter_code
_entity_poly.pdbx_strand_id
1 'polypeptide(L)'
;MAAIEVDGLTKVYGETVANDDLTFSVREGEIFGFLGPNGAGKSTLIRMLLGFQSPTAGSATVLGRDVRDEQALLEAKADVGYLPATPGFDEGVTGRTFLDYQAELKGDERRGELLDLFDPPLDRKIRAYSTGNRQMLAIVQTFMHDPDLVIMDEPTSGLDPLKQEHFNDFLRRERDRGLTVFFSSHILGEVRRVCDRVGIIREGHLAALEDVEDLLARGGKRVRVTTADPVDAADFEFPGVRDAEFVGRQAQFTFTGDYDDLVAHLTGYDLVDLEIEEPPLEDVFMHFYGDAPVDTASERNGDTATGSGDDPDAGRDAAVTGMEADDV
;
A
#
# COMPACT_ATOMS: atom_id res chain seq x y z
N MET A 1 -1.70 -24.55 5.96
CA MET A 1 -2.32 -24.04 7.21
C MET A 1 -2.44 -22.52 7.10
N ALA A 2 -3.07 -21.85 8.05
CA ALA A 2 -3.11 -20.39 8.05
C ALA A 2 -1.98 -19.84 8.93
N ALA A 3 -1.23 -18.87 8.40
CA ALA A 3 -0.20 -18.15 9.18
C ALA A 3 -0.82 -17.02 10.00
N ILE A 4 -1.92 -16.42 9.52
CA ILE A 4 -2.73 -15.45 10.25
C ILE A 4 -4.19 -15.87 10.14
N GLU A 5 -4.92 -15.90 11.26
CA GLU A 5 -6.36 -16.05 11.31
C GLU A 5 -6.97 -14.89 12.07
N VAL A 6 -8.02 -14.29 11.53
CA VAL A 6 -8.76 -13.17 12.12
C VAL A 6 -10.23 -13.52 12.12
N ASP A 7 -10.88 -13.44 13.29
CA ASP A 7 -12.29 -13.82 13.48
C ASP A 7 -13.02 -12.77 14.30
N GLY A 8 -13.92 -12.02 13.65
CA GLY A 8 -14.73 -10.98 14.25
C GLY A 8 -13.92 -9.85 14.90
N LEU A 9 -12.68 -9.60 14.42
CA LEU A 9 -11.75 -8.71 15.10
C LEU A 9 -12.20 -7.25 15.03
N THR A 10 -12.44 -6.66 16.19
CA THR A 10 -12.96 -5.30 16.31
C THR A 10 -12.04 -4.44 17.19
N LYS A 11 -11.82 -3.18 16.78
CA LYS A 11 -11.10 -2.18 17.56
C LYS A 11 -11.84 -0.85 17.60
N VAL A 12 -12.14 -0.41 18.81
CA VAL A 12 -12.84 0.86 19.08
C VAL A 12 -11.96 1.76 19.94
N TYR A 13 -11.89 3.04 19.60
CA TYR A 13 -11.21 4.11 20.33
C TYR A 13 -12.24 5.21 20.68
N GLY A 14 -12.77 5.17 21.90
CA GLY A 14 -13.86 6.08 22.28
C GLY A 14 -15.07 5.89 21.39
N GLU A 15 -15.41 6.88 20.58
CA GLU A 15 -16.51 6.82 19.61
C GLU A 15 -16.08 6.36 18.20
N THR A 16 -14.77 6.21 17.96
CA THR A 16 -14.26 5.84 16.64
C THR A 16 -14.06 4.33 16.54
N VAL A 17 -14.72 3.70 15.60
CA VAL A 17 -14.48 2.30 15.21
C VAL A 17 -13.41 2.25 14.15
N ALA A 18 -12.23 1.73 14.49
CA ALA A 18 -11.10 1.64 13.57
C ALA A 18 -11.08 0.34 12.75
N ASN A 19 -11.57 -0.75 13.35
CA ASN A 19 -11.83 -2.02 12.68
C ASN A 19 -13.12 -2.58 13.23
N ASP A 20 -13.98 -3.14 12.39
CA ASP A 20 -15.27 -3.66 12.75
C ASP A 20 -15.54 -5.01 12.10
N ASP A 21 -15.65 -6.04 12.94
CA ASP A 21 -15.99 -7.42 12.57
C ASP A 21 -15.11 -8.01 11.43
N LEU A 22 -13.80 -7.74 11.47
CA LEU A 22 -12.88 -8.26 10.44
C LEU A 22 -12.74 -9.77 10.56
N THR A 23 -13.01 -10.51 9.48
CA THR A 23 -12.86 -11.96 9.41
C THR A 23 -12.18 -12.36 8.11
N PHE A 24 -10.96 -12.91 8.20
CA PHE A 24 -10.19 -13.42 7.06
C PHE A 24 -9.02 -14.29 7.55
N SER A 25 -8.36 -14.96 6.61
CA SER A 25 -7.14 -15.72 6.88
C SER A 25 -6.07 -15.48 5.84
N VAL A 26 -4.80 -15.58 6.25
CA VAL A 26 -3.61 -15.57 5.40
C VAL A 26 -3.02 -16.98 5.40
N ARG A 27 -2.84 -17.57 4.22
CA ARG A 27 -2.30 -18.92 4.05
C ARG A 27 -0.77 -18.91 4.22
N GLU A 28 -0.21 -20.01 4.69
CA GLU A 28 1.26 -20.16 4.68
C GLU A 28 1.78 -20.13 3.24
N GLY A 29 2.89 -19.42 3.03
CA GLY A 29 3.57 -19.32 1.74
C GLY A 29 2.85 -18.43 0.71
N GLU A 30 1.87 -17.58 1.12
CA GLU A 30 1.27 -16.60 0.21
C GLU A 30 1.76 -15.18 0.50
N ILE A 31 1.71 -14.32 -0.50
CA ILE A 31 1.81 -12.88 -0.35
C ILE A 31 0.39 -12.31 -0.32
N PHE A 32 -0.02 -11.85 0.86
CA PHE A 32 -1.34 -11.27 1.10
C PHE A 32 -1.26 -9.75 1.21
N GLY A 33 -1.95 -9.05 0.32
CA GLY A 33 -2.08 -7.60 0.34
C GLY A 33 -3.29 -7.16 1.17
N PHE A 34 -3.13 -6.16 2.03
CA PHE A 34 -4.22 -5.54 2.76
C PHE A 34 -4.38 -4.08 2.30
N LEU A 35 -5.32 -3.86 1.40
CA LEU A 35 -5.46 -2.65 0.61
C LEU A 35 -6.58 -1.76 1.13
N GLY A 36 -6.31 -0.45 1.20
CA GLY A 36 -7.33 0.53 1.59
C GLY A 36 -6.76 1.94 1.73
N PRO A 37 -7.62 2.96 1.71
CA PRO A 37 -7.18 4.35 1.85
C PRO A 37 -6.55 4.63 3.22
N ASN A 38 -5.94 5.80 3.35
CA ASN A 38 -5.42 6.26 4.63
C ASN A 38 -6.56 6.43 5.63
N GLY A 39 -6.36 5.95 6.85
CA GLY A 39 -7.39 5.95 7.89
C GLY A 39 -8.37 4.77 7.83
N ALA A 40 -8.29 3.86 6.86
CA ALA A 40 -9.21 2.72 6.75
C ALA A 40 -9.07 1.66 7.86
N GLY A 41 -8.02 1.73 8.70
CA GLY A 41 -7.80 0.77 9.79
C GLY A 41 -6.62 -0.18 9.61
N LYS A 42 -5.84 -0.09 8.50
CA LYS A 42 -4.73 -1.00 8.18
C LYS A 42 -3.68 -1.12 9.30
N SER A 43 -3.10 0.00 9.70
CA SER A 43 -2.07 0.02 10.77
C SER A 43 -2.64 -0.39 12.13
N THR A 44 -3.94 -0.17 12.36
CA THR A 44 -4.61 -0.65 13.58
C THR A 44 -4.68 -2.17 13.61
N LEU A 45 -5.04 -2.80 12.50
CA LEU A 45 -5.00 -4.26 12.37
C LEU A 45 -3.59 -4.80 12.61
N ILE A 46 -2.58 -4.26 11.92
CA ILE A 46 -1.16 -4.68 12.10
C ILE A 46 -0.75 -4.58 13.56
N ARG A 47 -1.09 -3.50 14.27
CA ARG A 47 -0.78 -3.34 15.69
C ARG A 47 -1.46 -4.37 16.58
N MET A 48 -2.68 -4.79 16.24
CA MET A 48 -3.36 -5.88 16.96
C MET A 48 -2.70 -7.23 16.68
N LEU A 49 -2.39 -7.56 15.42
CA LEU A 49 -1.68 -8.79 15.05
C LEU A 49 -0.33 -8.93 15.75
N LEU A 50 0.38 -7.82 15.94
CA LEU A 50 1.66 -7.78 16.65
C LEU A 50 1.52 -7.62 18.17
N GLY A 51 0.29 -7.57 18.71
CA GLY A 51 0.04 -7.39 20.14
C GLY A 51 0.50 -6.05 20.70
N PHE A 52 0.71 -5.03 19.86
CA PHE A 52 0.96 -3.67 20.33
C PHE A 52 -0.32 -3.01 20.84
N GLN A 53 -1.46 -3.57 20.46
CA GLN A 53 -2.78 -3.15 20.91
C GLN A 53 -3.70 -4.37 21.07
N SER A 54 -4.45 -4.41 22.15
CA SER A 54 -5.47 -5.46 22.35
C SER A 54 -6.72 -5.13 21.54
N PRO A 55 -7.38 -6.12 20.91
CA PRO A 55 -8.68 -5.94 20.29
C PRO A 55 -9.74 -5.60 21.34
N THR A 56 -10.82 -4.94 20.92
CA THR A 56 -11.99 -4.66 21.75
C THR A 56 -12.93 -5.89 21.77
N ALA A 57 -13.03 -6.59 20.64
CA ALA A 57 -13.79 -7.84 20.49
C ALA A 57 -13.16 -8.73 19.42
N GLY A 58 -13.63 -9.97 19.32
CA GLY A 58 -13.10 -10.95 18.37
C GLY A 58 -11.76 -11.54 18.80
N SER A 59 -11.12 -12.26 17.88
CA SER A 59 -9.84 -12.92 18.10
C SER A 59 -8.97 -12.93 16.85
N ALA A 60 -7.66 -13.06 17.05
CA ALA A 60 -6.72 -13.35 15.97
C ALA A 60 -5.59 -14.26 16.46
N THR A 61 -5.05 -15.04 15.53
CA THR A 61 -3.84 -15.82 15.77
C THR A 61 -2.76 -15.46 14.75
N VAL A 62 -1.51 -15.49 15.17
CA VAL A 62 -0.32 -15.33 14.34
C VAL A 62 0.57 -16.55 14.57
N LEU A 63 0.89 -17.28 13.50
CA LEU A 63 1.60 -18.57 13.56
C LEU A 63 0.97 -19.52 14.59
N GLY A 64 -0.39 -19.55 14.64
CA GLY A 64 -1.17 -20.37 15.55
C GLY A 64 -1.18 -19.91 17.02
N ARG A 65 -0.65 -18.72 17.34
CA ARG A 65 -0.64 -18.14 18.70
C ARG A 65 -1.66 -17.00 18.82
N ASP A 66 -2.49 -17.03 19.86
CA ASP A 66 -3.49 -15.96 20.13
C ASP A 66 -2.77 -14.64 20.44
N VAL A 67 -3.16 -13.59 19.73
CA VAL A 67 -2.56 -12.24 19.88
C VAL A 67 -2.81 -11.61 21.25
N ARG A 68 -3.73 -12.14 22.05
CA ARG A 68 -4.05 -11.70 23.42
C ARG A 68 -3.21 -12.41 24.49
N ASP A 69 -2.57 -13.52 24.13
CA ASP A 69 -1.63 -14.22 25.00
C ASP A 69 -0.22 -13.67 24.78
N GLU A 70 0.22 -12.77 25.65
CA GLU A 70 1.49 -12.07 25.52
C GLU A 70 2.68 -13.02 25.43
N GLN A 71 2.66 -14.13 26.20
CA GLN A 71 3.75 -15.09 26.21
C GLN A 71 3.78 -15.92 24.93
N ALA A 72 2.64 -16.44 24.51
CA ALA A 72 2.52 -17.20 23.27
C ALA A 72 2.87 -16.34 22.04
N LEU A 73 2.42 -15.08 22.03
CA LEU A 73 2.73 -14.15 20.96
C LEU A 73 4.22 -13.74 20.94
N LEU A 74 4.86 -13.66 22.11
CA LEU A 74 6.31 -13.41 22.17
C LEU A 74 7.11 -14.54 21.52
N GLU A 75 6.69 -15.80 21.73
CA GLU A 75 7.29 -16.95 21.03
C GLU A 75 7.10 -16.83 19.50
N ALA A 76 5.87 -16.51 19.04
CA ALA A 76 5.61 -16.31 17.62
C ALA A 76 6.47 -15.18 17.00
N LYS A 77 6.69 -14.11 17.74
CA LYS A 77 7.49 -12.95 17.27
C LYS A 77 8.96 -13.28 16.99
N ALA A 78 9.49 -14.40 17.50
CA ALA A 78 10.83 -14.84 17.12
C ALA A 78 10.91 -15.14 15.62
N ASP A 79 9.84 -15.72 15.06
CA ASP A 79 9.74 -16.14 13.66
C ASP A 79 8.97 -15.11 12.79
N VAL A 80 8.68 -13.91 13.33
CA VAL A 80 7.99 -12.83 12.62
C VAL A 80 8.94 -11.65 12.35
N GLY A 81 9.09 -11.28 11.08
CA GLY A 81 9.68 -10.02 10.66
C GLY A 81 8.63 -8.89 10.67
N TYR A 82 9.00 -7.71 11.16
CA TYR A 82 8.12 -6.55 11.11
C TYR A 82 8.80 -5.33 10.50
N LEU A 83 8.17 -4.77 9.46
CA LEU A 83 8.58 -3.52 8.82
C LEU A 83 7.48 -2.47 9.01
N PRO A 84 7.66 -1.48 9.91
CA PRO A 84 6.70 -0.39 10.07
C PRO A 84 6.77 0.62 8.92
N ALA A 85 5.67 1.34 8.65
CA ALA A 85 5.61 2.40 7.64
C ALA A 85 6.68 3.48 7.82
N THR A 86 7.03 3.77 9.06
CA THR A 86 8.13 4.67 9.41
C THR A 86 9.07 3.96 10.37
N PRO A 87 10.19 3.42 9.88
CA PRO A 87 11.16 2.74 10.72
C PRO A 87 11.78 3.69 11.75
N GLY A 88 11.66 3.34 13.03
CA GLY A 88 12.27 4.05 14.15
C GLY A 88 13.67 3.54 14.43
N PHE A 89 14.67 4.42 14.33
CA PHE A 89 16.07 4.08 14.58
C PHE A 89 16.67 4.98 15.65
N ASP A 90 17.64 4.47 16.40
CA ASP A 90 18.58 5.35 17.09
C ASP A 90 19.47 6.04 16.05
N GLU A 91 19.22 7.32 15.83
CA GLU A 91 19.91 8.12 14.82
C GLU A 91 21.38 8.37 15.16
N GLY A 92 21.80 8.15 16.39
CA GLY A 92 23.17 8.36 16.89
C GLY A 92 24.15 7.27 16.50
N VAL A 93 23.66 6.06 16.20
CA VAL A 93 24.50 4.90 15.86
C VAL A 93 24.67 4.73 14.36
N THR A 94 25.61 3.86 13.96
CA THR A 94 25.79 3.47 12.54
C THR A 94 24.80 2.33 12.18
N GLY A 95 24.53 2.16 10.88
CA GLY A 95 23.72 1.03 10.41
C GLY A 95 24.30 -0.32 10.82
N ARG A 96 25.62 -0.45 10.81
CA ARG A 96 26.33 -1.66 11.29
C ARG A 96 26.03 -1.95 12.76
N THR A 97 26.23 -0.97 13.63
CA THR A 97 25.96 -1.10 15.07
C THR A 97 24.50 -1.47 15.34
N PHE A 98 23.57 -0.87 14.56
CA PHE A 98 22.15 -1.20 14.66
C PHE A 98 21.87 -2.66 14.28
N LEU A 99 22.40 -3.14 13.14
CA LEU A 99 22.20 -4.53 12.72
C LEU A 99 22.89 -5.53 13.66
N ASP A 100 24.06 -5.19 14.20
CA ASP A 100 24.76 -6.03 15.20
C ASP A 100 23.89 -6.22 16.45
N TYR A 101 23.26 -5.15 16.93
CA TYR A 101 22.33 -5.22 18.05
C TYR A 101 21.08 -6.07 17.74
N GLN A 102 20.52 -5.92 16.54
CA GLN A 102 19.37 -6.73 16.13
C GLN A 102 19.72 -8.21 15.99
N ALA A 103 20.92 -8.52 15.50
CA ALA A 103 21.45 -9.87 15.40
C ALA A 103 21.54 -10.58 16.75
N GLU A 104 21.95 -9.86 17.81
CA GLU A 104 21.98 -10.39 19.16
C GLU A 104 20.59 -10.72 19.73
N LEU A 105 19.54 -10.07 19.21
CA LEU A 105 18.16 -10.27 19.65
C LEU A 105 17.44 -11.42 18.93
N LYS A 106 17.65 -11.55 17.61
CA LYS A 106 16.85 -12.43 16.75
C LYS A 106 17.68 -13.36 15.85
N GLY A 107 18.99 -13.15 15.74
CA GLY A 107 19.82 -13.83 14.76
C GLY A 107 20.08 -13.01 13.50
N ASP A 108 20.99 -13.51 12.65
CA ASP A 108 21.42 -12.84 11.43
C ASP A 108 21.80 -13.84 10.30
N GLU A 109 21.10 -14.94 10.22
CA GLU A 109 21.35 -16.06 9.33
C GLU A 109 21.49 -15.62 7.86
N ARG A 110 20.76 -14.57 7.46
CA ARG A 110 20.72 -14.10 6.08
C ARG A 110 21.32 -12.71 5.86
N ARG A 111 21.93 -12.15 6.89
CA ARG A 111 22.45 -10.76 6.85
C ARG A 111 23.37 -10.50 5.67
N GLY A 112 24.30 -11.40 5.37
CA GLY A 112 25.26 -11.23 4.26
C GLY A 112 24.58 -11.13 2.91
N GLU A 113 23.68 -12.05 2.59
CA GLU A 113 22.89 -12.06 1.36
C GLU A 113 22.05 -10.76 1.20
N LEU A 114 21.39 -10.33 2.27
CA LEU A 114 20.55 -9.14 2.24
C LEU A 114 21.35 -7.84 2.11
N LEU A 115 22.55 -7.78 2.67
CA LEU A 115 23.45 -6.64 2.49
C LEU A 115 23.95 -6.54 1.06
N ASP A 116 24.24 -7.66 0.41
CA ASP A 116 24.62 -7.69 -1.00
C ASP A 116 23.47 -7.22 -1.92
N LEU A 117 22.23 -7.47 -1.52
CA LEU A 117 21.04 -7.14 -2.30
C LEU A 117 20.57 -5.69 -2.12
N PHE A 118 20.58 -5.18 -0.88
CA PHE A 118 19.99 -3.88 -0.53
C PHE A 118 20.99 -2.77 -0.23
N ASP A 119 22.24 -3.10 0.04
CA ASP A 119 23.41 -2.23 0.22
C ASP A 119 23.17 -0.91 0.99
N PRO A 120 22.63 -0.94 2.23
CA PRO A 120 22.52 0.26 3.04
C PRO A 120 23.92 0.76 3.46
N PRO A 121 24.16 2.07 3.63
CA PRO A 121 25.49 2.63 3.95
C PRO A 121 25.89 2.39 5.42
N LEU A 122 26.31 1.15 5.76
CA LEU A 122 26.49 0.64 7.11
C LEU A 122 27.41 1.46 8.03
N ASP A 123 28.47 2.08 7.48
CA ASP A 123 29.48 2.77 8.27
C ASP A 123 29.13 4.25 8.56
N ARG A 124 27.98 4.71 8.04
CA ARG A 124 27.47 6.06 8.30
C ARG A 124 26.46 6.03 9.46
N LYS A 125 26.37 7.13 10.22
CA LYS A 125 25.31 7.29 11.23
C LYS A 125 23.94 7.37 10.56
N ILE A 126 22.93 6.74 11.16
CA ILE A 126 21.57 6.65 10.60
C ILE A 126 20.92 8.02 10.40
N ARG A 127 21.25 9.02 11.23
CA ARG A 127 20.80 10.41 11.03
C ARG A 127 21.19 11.02 9.66
N ALA A 128 22.22 10.47 9.01
CA ALA A 128 22.70 10.92 7.71
C ALA A 128 22.15 10.09 6.53
N TYR A 129 21.20 9.17 6.79
CA TYR A 129 20.57 8.37 5.77
C TYR A 129 19.45 9.16 5.08
N SER A 130 19.30 8.95 3.77
CA SER A 130 18.07 9.30 3.05
C SER A 130 16.92 8.39 3.50
N THR A 131 15.68 8.79 3.20
CA THR A 131 14.50 7.93 3.46
C THR A 131 14.66 6.55 2.84
N GLY A 132 15.12 6.46 1.58
CA GLY A 132 15.35 5.19 0.92
C GLY A 132 16.43 4.33 1.59
N ASN A 133 17.52 4.93 2.12
CA ASN A 133 18.55 4.17 2.85
C ASN A 133 18.03 3.68 4.20
N ARG A 134 17.19 4.45 4.89
CA ARG A 134 16.49 4.01 6.11
C ARG A 134 15.61 2.81 5.82
N GLN A 135 14.87 2.86 4.71
CA GLN A 135 14.00 1.76 4.28
C GLN A 135 14.81 0.51 3.94
N MET A 136 15.93 0.63 3.20
CA MET A 136 16.81 -0.49 2.91
C MET A 136 17.36 -1.14 4.19
N LEU A 137 17.80 -0.32 5.17
CA LEU A 137 18.28 -0.84 6.45
C LEU A 137 17.16 -1.57 7.22
N ALA A 138 15.94 -1.04 7.19
CA ALA A 138 14.78 -1.66 7.83
C ALA A 138 14.39 -2.97 7.15
N ILE A 139 14.47 -3.06 5.81
CA ILE A 139 14.25 -4.30 5.07
C ILE A 139 15.28 -5.34 5.50
N VAL A 140 16.58 -5.01 5.51
CA VAL A 140 17.62 -5.95 5.97
C VAL A 140 17.30 -6.47 7.37
N GLN A 141 16.98 -5.57 8.32
CA GLN A 141 16.62 -5.94 9.71
C GLN A 141 15.39 -6.85 9.77
N THR A 142 14.40 -6.62 8.91
CA THR A 142 13.13 -7.37 8.89
C THR A 142 13.33 -8.82 8.47
N PHE A 143 14.25 -9.10 7.54
CA PHE A 143 14.43 -10.41 6.94
C PHE A 143 15.70 -11.17 7.42
N MET A 144 16.63 -10.52 8.12
CA MET A 144 17.95 -11.10 8.40
C MET A 144 17.96 -12.31 9.31
N HIS A 145 16.91 -12.52 10.13
CA HIS A 145 16.75 -13.65 11.03
C HIS A 145 15.94 -14.82 10.43
N ASP A 146 15.77 -14.83 9.09
CA ASP A 146 15.05 -15.84 8.30
C ASP A 146 13.65 -16.17 8.83
N PRO A 147 12.72 -15.18 8.90
CA PRO A 147 11.40 -15.36 9.49
C PRO A 147 10.49 -16.27 8.66
N ASP A 148 9.51 -16.93 9.30
CA ASP A 148 8.44 -17.68 8.65
C ASP A 148 7.31 -16.77 8.13
N LEU A 149 7.13 -15.62 8.78
CA LEU A 149 6.10 -14.61 8.44
C LEU A 149 6.71 -13.21 8.49
N VAL A 150 6.40 -12.40 7.49
CA VAL A 150 6.72 -10.97 7.51
C VAL A 150 5.45 -10.14 7.45
N ILE A 151 5.31 -9.20 8.39
CA ILE A 151 4.23 -8.22 8.44
C ILE A 151 4.81 -6.84 8.13
N MET A 152 4.27 -6.16 7.11
CA MET A 152 4.79 -4.87 6.65
C MET A 152 3.68 -3.83 6.53
N ASP A 153 3.97 -2.61 6.95
CA ASP A 153 3.07 -1.46 6.79
C ASP A 153 3.68 -0.51 5.74
N GLU A 154 3.07 -0.42 4.56
CA GLU A 154 3.51 0.40 3.42
C GLU A 154 5.01 0.24 3.06
N PRO A 155 5.48 -0.98 2.74
CA PRO A 155 6.91 -1.32 2.69
C PRO A 155 7.71 -0.59 1.61
N THR A 156 7.06 -0.10 0.56
CA THR A 156 7.69 0.56 -0.59
C THR A 156 7.77 2.07 -0.44
N SER A 157 7.19 2.61 0.64
CA SER A 157 7.20 4.05 0.91
C SER A 157 8.63 4.61 0.96
N GLY A 158 8.88 5.66 0.17
CA GLY A 158 10.19 6.31 0.09
C GLY A 158 11.25 5.59 -0.75
N LEU A 159 10.90 4.49 -1.42
CA LEU A 159 11.74 3.84 -2.42
C LEU A 159 11.51 4.45 -3.80
N ASP A 160 12.58 4.61 -4.57
CA ASP A 160 12.46 4.91 -5.99
C ASP A 160 11.90 3.71 -6.78
N PRO A 161 11.34 3.91 -8.00
CA PRO A 161 10.70 2.84 -8.76
C PRO A 161 11.58 1.62 -9.01
N LEU A 162 12.89 1.81 -9.24
CA LEU A 162 13.82 0.71 -9.48
C LEU A 162 14.01 -0.15 -8.21
N LYS A 163 14.12 0.49 -7.04
CA LYS A 163 14.23 -0.22 -5.77
C LYS A 163 12.92 -0.91 -5.40
N GLN A 164 11.78 -0.33 -5.73
CA GLN A 164 10.48 -0.98 -5.56
C GLN A 164 10.40 -2.27 -6.38
N GLU A 165 10.84 -2.23 -7.65
CA GLU A 165 10.87 -3.41 -8.50
C GLU A 165 11.79 -4.51 -7.95
N HIS A 166 13.01 -4.16 -7.53
CA HIS A 166 13.95 -5.10 -6.91
C HIS A 166 13.39 -5.70 -5.62
N PHE A 167 12.69 -4.91 -4.81
CA PHE A 167 12.04 -5.40 -3.59
C PHE A 167 10.87 -6.34 -3.91
N ASN A 168 10.07 -6.03 -4.91
CA ASN A 168 8.98 -6.89 -5.37
C ASN A 168 9.51 -8.24 -5.89
N ASP A 169 10.61 -8.22 -6.66
CA ASP A 169 11.26 -9.45 -7.13
C ASP A 169 11.85 -10.26 -5.98
N PHE A 170 12.37 -9.59 -4.97
CA PHE A 170 12.82 -10.23 -3.74
C PHE A 170 11.65 -10.91 -3.01
N LEU A 171 10.53 -10.25 -2.81
CA LEU A 171 9.35 -10.83 -2.15
C LEU A 171 8.82 -12.06 -2.87
N ARG A 172 8.75 -12.05 -4.22
CA ARG A 172 8.33 -13.23 -4.99
C ARG A 172 9.27 -14.42 -4.77
N ARG A 173 10.59 -14.19 -4.79
CA ARG A 173 11.58 -15.24 -4.52
C ARG A 173 11.46 -15.80 -3.10
N GLU A 174 11.20 -14.94 -2.12
CA GLU A 174 11.01 -15.38 -0.74
C GLU A 174 9.72 -16.18 -0.57
N ARG A 175 8.62 -15.78 -1.21
CA ARG A 175 7.39 -16.59 -1.27
C ARG A 175 7.66 -17.98 -1.87
N ASP A 176 8.41 -18.05 -2.96
CA ASP A 176 8.75 -19.33 -3.62
C ASP A 176 9.64 -20.22 -2.72
N ARG A 177 10.30 -19.65 -1.71
CA ARG A 177 11.03 -20.35 -0.64
C ARG A 177 10.13 -20.78 0.54
N GLY A 178 8.87 -20.32 0.56
CA GLY A 178 7.88 -20.67 1.58
C GLY A 178 7.58 -19.56 2.58
N LEU A 179 8.20 -18.37 2.46
CA LEU A 179 7.89 -17.22 3.32
C LEU A 179 6.44 -16.78 3.14
N THR A 180 5.77 -16.53 4.25
CA THR A 180 4.45 -15.88 4.26
C THR A 180 4.63 -14.37 4.40
N VAL A 181 3.91 -13.60 3.58
CA VAL A 181 3.97 -12.14 3.61
C VAL A 181 2.58 -11.55 3.78
N PHE A 182 2.42 -10.70 4.79
CA PHE A 182 1.28 -9.80 4.94
C PHE A 182 1.76 -8.36 4.82
N PHE A 183 1.25 -7.60 3.86
CA PHE A 183 1.58 -6.19 3.81
C PHE A 183 0.38 -5.29 3.53
N SER A 184 0.37 -4.12 4.18
CA SER A 184 -0.60 -3.08 3.89
C SER A 184 -0.10 -2.16 2.77
N SER A 185 -1.02 -1.72 1.91
CA SER A 185 -0.76 -0.68 0.93
C SER A 185 -2.03 0.15 0.68
N HIS A 186 -1.85 1.37 0.21
CA HIS A 186 -2.92 2.17 -0.39
C HIS A 186 -2.74 2.26 -1.92
N ILE A 187 -1.69 1.63 -2.46
CA ILE A 187 -1.33 1.63 -3.89
C ILE A 187 -1.65 0.27 -4.49
N LEU A 188 -2.66 0.27 -5.32
CA LEU A 188 -3.17 -0.94 -5.94
C LEU A 188 -2.19 -1.61 -6.90
N GLY A 189 -1.39 -0.80 -7.62
CA GLY A 189 -0.35 -1.31 -8.51
C GLY A 189 0.74 -2.14 -7.81
N GLU A 190 0.98 -1.91 -6.51
CA GLU A 190 1.89 -2.73 -5.70
C GLU A 190 1.30 -4.10 -5.43
N VAL A 191 0.04 -4.13 -4.96
CA VAL A 191 -0.69 -5.37 -4.67
C VAL A 191 -0.77 -6.26 -5.92
N ARG A 192 -1.12 -5.67 -7.07
CA ARG A 192 -1.17 -6.38 -8.35
C ARG A 192 0.14 -7.07 -8.72
N ARG A 193 1.27 -6.42 -8.42
CA ARG A 193 2.59 -6.91 -8.85
C ARG A 193 3.08 -8.10 -8.07
N VAL A 194 2.71 -8.23 -6.81
CA VAL A 194 3.34 -9.22 -5.92
C VAL A 194 2.37 -10.10 -5.15
N CYS A 195 1.10 -9.68 -4.94
CA CYS A 195 0.17 -10.43 -4.11
C CYS A 195 -0.48 -11.58 -4.85
N ASP A 196 -0.72 -12.67 -4.14
CA ASP A 196 -1.55 -13.76 -4.57
C ASP A 196 -3.03 -13.46 -4.26
N ARG A 197 -3.29 -12.91 -3.07
CA ARG A 197 -4.63 -12.52 -2.60
C ARG A 197 -4.63 -11.13 -1.99
N VAL A 198 -5.80 -10.51 -1.96
CA VAL A 198 -5.99 -9.18 -1.39
C VAL A 198 -7.25 -9.13 -0.54
N GLY A 199 -7.10 -8.53 0.65
CA GLY A 199 -8.20 -8.06 1.47
C GLY A 199 -8.35 -6.55 1.29
N ILE A 200 -9.55 -6.10 0.95
CA ILE A 200 -9.87 -4.69 0.74
C ILE A 200 -10.59 -4.16 1.96
N ILE A 201 -10.02 -3.16 2.63
CA ILE A 201 -10.61 -2.52 3.79
C ILE A 201 -11.10 -1.11 3.50
N ARG A 202 -12.31 -0.80 3.95
CA ARG A 202 -12.89 0.53 3.89
C ARG A 202 -13.64 0.84 5.19
N GLU A 203 -13.39 2.02 5.77
CA GLU A 203 -14.08 2.49 6.97
C GLU A 203 -14.12 1.45 8.12
N GLY A 204 -13.03 0.71 8.27
CA GLY A 204 -12.92 -0.34 9.29
C GLY A 204 -13.49 -1.71 8.92
N HIS A 205 -14.20 -1.86 7.79
CA HIS A 205 -14.83 -3.11 7.36
C HIS A 205 -14.05 -3.77 6.20
N LEU A 206 -14.08 -5.09 6.15
CA LEU A 206 -13.57 -5.84 5.00
C LEU A 206 -14.60 -5.77 3.86
N ALA A 207 -14.30 -5.00 2.82
CA ALA A 207 -15.18 -4.82 1.67
C ALA A 207 -15.10 -5.97 0.67
N ALA A 208 -13.91 -6.57 0.49
CA ALA A 208 -13.70 -7.73 -0.37
C ALA A 208 -12.49 -8.57 0.10
N LEU A 209 -12.50 -9.85 -0.28
CA LEU A 209 -11.40 -10.81 -0.07
C LEU A 209 -11.32 -11.69 -1.31
N GLU A 210 -10.32 -11.48 -2.16
CA GLU A 210 -10.27 -12.06 -3.50
C GLU A 210 -8.85 -12.52 -3.85
N ASP A 211 -8.74 -13.51 -4.72
CA ASP A 211 -7.49 -13.78 -5.44
C ASP A 211 -7.24 -12.64 -6.44
N VAL A 212 -5.99 -12.17 -6.54
CA VAL A 212 -5.65 -11.02 -7.40
C VAL A 212 -5.93 -11.31 -8.88
N GLU A 213 -5.69 -12.54 -9.33
CA GLU A 213 -5.99 -12.97 -10.70
C GLU A 213 -7.50 -12.91 -10.99
N ASP A 214 -8.35 -13.37 -10.05
CA ASP A 214 -9.81 -13.33 -10.19
C ASP A 214 -10.33 -11.89 -10.20
N LEU A 215 -9.75 -11.04 -9.36
CA LEU A 215 -10.07 -9.61 -9.32
C LEU A 215 -9.77 -8.92 -10.66
N LEU A 216 -8.60 -9.22 -11.24
CA LEU A 216 -8.20 -8.70 -12.55
C LEU A 216 -9.08 -9.23 -13.68
N ALA A 217 -9.42 -10.53 -13.64
CA ALA A 217 -10.28 -11.14 -14.65
C ALA A 217 -11.69 -10.50 -14.70
N ARG A 218 -12.25 -10.13 -13.53
CA ARG A 218 -13.57 -9.46 -13.45
C ARG A 218 -13.53 -8.01 -13.90
N GLY A 219 -12.38 -7.34 -13.78
CA GLY A 219 -12.19 -5.95 -14.21
C GLY A 219 -12.28 -5.76 -15.73
N GLY A 220 -12.18 -6.86 -16.50
CA GLY A 220 -12.12 -6.79 -17.96
C GLY A 220 -10.77 -6.26 -18.46
N LYS A 221 -10.74 -5.80 -19.71
CA LYS A 221 -9.57 -5.11 -20.31
C LYS A 221 -9.99 -3.74 -20.81
N ARG A 222 -9.16 -2.76 -20.61
CA ARG A 222 -9.32 -1.47 -21.27
C ARG A 222 -8.84 -1.60 -22.72
N VAL A 223 -9.73 -1.40 -23.65
CA VAL A 223 -9.44 -1.45 -25.08
C VAL A 223 -9.50 -0.05 -25.62
N ARG A 224 -8.44 0.40 -26.30
CA ARG A 224 -8.40 1.64 -27.06
C ARG A 224 -8.17 1.31 -28.53
N VAL A 225 -9.08 1.74 -29.36
CA VAL A 225 -9.04 1.52 -30.81
C VAL A 225 -8.96 2.86 -31.50
N THR A 226 -8.05 2.98 -32.47
CA THR A 226 -7.99 4.13 -33.40
C THR A 226 -8.22 3.62 -34.81
N THR A 227 -9.22 4.14 -35.50
CA THR A 227 -9.60 3.75 -36.87
C THR A 227 -9.22 4.82 -37.88
N ALA A 228 -9.15 4.45 -39.17
CA ALA A 228 -8.88 5.37 -40.24
C ALA A 228 -10.04 6.37 -40.45
N ASP A 229 -11.28 5.90 -40.29
CA ASP A 229 -12.50 6.68 -40.35
C ASP A 229 -13.11 6.93 -38.98
N PRO A 230 -13.98 7.93 -38.79
CA PRO A 230 -14.69 8.12 -37.52
C PRO A 230 -15.54 6.91 -37.17
N VAL A 231 -15.55 6.58 -35.86
CA VAL A 231 -16.35 5.49 -35.29
C VAL A 231 -17.72 6.01 -34.83
N ASP A 232 -18.75 5.17 -35.00
CA ASP A 232 -20.09 5.42 -34.44
C ASP A 232 -20.22 4.61 -33.12
N ALA A 233 -20.88 5.21 -32.13
CA ALA A 233 -21.15 4.56 -30.85
C ALA A 233 -21.93 3.24 -31.04
N ALA A 234 -22.84 3.20 -32.00
CA ALA A 234 -23.63 2.01 -32.30
C ALA A 234 -22.79 0.83 -32.81
N ASP A 235 -21.62 1.10 -33.36
CA ASP A 235 -20.71 0.07 -33.86
C ASP A 235 -20.04 -0.74 -32.73
N PHE A 236 -20.01 -0.18 -31.53
CA PHE A 236 -19.38 -0.81 -30.36
C PHE A 236 -20.41 -1.28 -29.31
N GLU A 237 -21.69 -1.37 -29.67
CA GLU A 237 -22.74 -1.99 -28.85
C GLU A 237 -22.79 -3.50 -29.06
N PHE A 238 -21.75 -4.24 -28.61
CA PHE A 238 -21.72 -5.70 -28.67
C PHE A 238 -21.42 -6.33 -27.29
N PRO A 239 -21.72 -7.62 -27.09
CA PRO A 239 -21.56 -8.26 -25.79
C PRO A 239 -20.14 -8.15 -25.24
N GLY A 240 -20.04 -7.79 -23.97
CA GLY A 240 -18.75 -7.63 -23.29
C GLY A 240 -18.21 -6.20 -23.27
N VAL A 241 -18.76 -5.27 -24.05
CA VAL A 241 -18.40 -3.85 -24.02
C VAL A 241 -19.12 -3.14 -22.89
N ARG A 242 -18.37 -2.35 -22.09
CA ARG A 242 -18.86 -1.48 -21.02
C ARG A 242 -18.11 -0.16 -21.05
N ASP A 243 -18.71 0.89 -20.51
CA ASP A 243 -18.10 2.20 -20.26
C ASP A 243 -17.42 2.77 -21.51
N ALA A 244 -18.11 2.67 -22.67
CA ALA A 244 -17.55 3.06 -23.94
C ALA A 244 -17.59 4.60 -24.13
N GLU A 245 -16.43 5.17 -24.48
CA GLU A 245 -16.25 6.57 -24.82
C GLU A 245 -15.75 6.69 -26.26
N PHE A 246 -16.28 7.68 -26.98
CA PHE A 246 -15.98 7.89 -28.40
C PHE A 246 -15.55 9.33 -28.65
N VAL A 247 -14.39 9.51 -29.32
CA VAL A 247 -13.88 10.81 -29.70
C VAL A 247 -13.32 10.74 -31.10
N GLY A 248 -14.13 11.13 -32.10
CA GLY A 248 -13.73 11.18 -33.49
C GLY A 248 -13.40 9.81 -34.08
N ARG A 249 -12.11 9.46 -34.15
CA ARG A 249 -11.58 8.21 -34.68
C ARG A 249 -11.19 7.22 -33.61
N GLN A 250 -11.40 7.58 -32.36
CA GLN A 250 -11.00 6.75 -31.20
C GLN A 250 -12.24 6.24 -30.47
N ALA A 251 -12.21 4.95 -30.16
CA ALA A 251 -13.09 4.32 -29.20
C ALA A 251 -12.27 3.80 -28.03
N GLN A 252 -12.70 4.07 -26.81
CA GLN A 252 -12.14 3.50 -25.60
C GLN A 252 -13.26 2.84 -24.81
N PHE A 253 -13.07 1.60 -24.39
CA PHE A 253 -14.08 0.85 -23.64
C PHE A 253 -13.44 -0.20 -22.75
N THR A 254 -14.20 -0.68 -21.76
CA THR A 254 -13.85 -1.87 -20.98
C THR A 254 -14.47 -3.10 -21.65
N PHE A 255 -13.67 -4.13 -21.89
CA PHE A 255 -14.10 -5.38 -22.51
C PHE A 255 -13.98 -6.56 -21.54
N THR A 256 -15.11 -7.27 -21.34
CA THR A 256 -15.23 -8.45 -20.46
C THR A 256 -15.65 -9.71 -21.20
N GLY A 257 -15.68 -9.67 -22.55
CA GLY A 257 -16.09 -10.77 -23.41
C GLY A 257 -14.92 -11.66 -23.86
N ASP A 258 -15.22 -12.55 -24.79
CA ASP A 258 -14.22 -13.39 -25.47
C ASP A 258 -13.38 -12.55 -26.44
N TYR A 259 -12.07 -12.72 -26.41
CA TYR A 259 -11.16 -11.96 -27.29
C TYR A 259 -11.33 -12.31 -28.77
N ASP A 260 -11.72 -13.54 -29.08
CA ASP A 260 -12.00 -13.92 -30.47
C ASP A 260 -13.18 -13.12 -31.03
N ASP A 261 -14.21 -12.86 -30.22
CA ASP A 261 -15.33 -12.01 -30.58
C ASP A 261 -14.90 -10.54 -30.77
N LEU A 262 -14.04 -10.03 -29.89
CA LEU A 262 -13.47 -8.68 -30.01
C LEU A 262 -12.67 -8.56 -31.32
N VAL A 263 -11.76 -9.48 -31.58
CA VAL A 263 -10.93 -9.47 -32.78
C VAL A 263 -11.78 -9.59 -34.03
N ALA A 264 -12.76 -10.52 -34.03
CA ALA A 264 -13.69 -10.69 -35.15
C ALA A 264 -14.46 -9.40 -35.45
N HIS A 265 -14.91 -8.70 -34.41
CA HIS A 265 -15.60 -7.40 -34.57
C HIS A 265 -14.66 -6.34 -35.15
N LEU A 266 -13.44 -6.23 -34.63
CA LEU A 266 -12.46 -5.24 -35.06
C LEU A 266 -11.93 -5.47 -36.49
N THR A 267 -12.01 -6.68 -37.04
CA THR A 267 -11.63 -6.95 -38.44
C THR A 267 -12.53 -6.23 -39.45
N GLY A 268 -13.68 -5.73 -39.04
CA GLY A 268 -14.57 -4.92 -39.87
C GLY A 268 -14.12 -3.46 -40.09
N TYR A 269 -13.05 -3.04 -39.41
CA TYR A 269 -12.56 -1.66 -39.42
C TYR A 269 -11.13 -1.57 -39.95
N ASP A 270 -10.79 -0.44 -40.59
CA ASP A 270 -9.40 -0.09 -40.92
C ASP A 270 -8.71 0.42 -39.65
N LEU A 271 -8.05 -0.46 -38.93
CA LEU A 271 -7.37 -0.14 -37.68
C LEU A 271 -6.07 0.61 -37.96
N VAL A 272 -5.88 1.73 -37.27
CA VAL A 272 -4.62 2.50 -37.23
C VAL A 272 -3.82 2.11 -36.01
N ASP A 273 -4.52 1.88 -34.86
CA ASP A 273 -3.88 1.48 -33.61
C ASP A 273 -4.87 0.67 -32.76
N LEU A 274 -4.32 -0.26 -31.98
CA LEU A 274 -5.07 -1.07 -31.04
C LEU A 274 -4.22 -1.30 -29.78
N GLU A 275 -4.67 -0.75 -28.66
CA GLU A 275 -4.10 -1.00 -27.35
C GLU A 275 -5.09 -1.80 -26.51
N ILE A 276 -4.60 -2.87 -25.90
CA ILE A 276 -5.37 -3.68 -24.93
C ILE A 276 -4.55 -3.70 -23.64
N GLU A 277 -5.05 -3.03 -22.64
CA GLU A 277 -4.38 -2.88 -21.35
C GLU A 277 -5.22 -3.49 -20.23
N GLU A 278 -4.54 -3.89 -19.15
CA GLU A 278 -5.23 -4.16 -17.90
C GLU A 278 -5.94 -2.87 -17.45
N PRO A 279 -7.21 -2.95 -16.98
CA PRO A 279 -7.86 -1.77 -16.44
C PRO A 279 -7.02 -1.23 -15.31
N PRO A 280 -6.96 0.09 -15.11
CA PRO A 280 -6.49 0.62 -13.85
C PRO A 280 -7.28 -0.05 -12.75
N LEU A 281 -6.58 -0.56 -11.74
CA LEU A 281 -7.27 -1.21 -10.64
C LEU A 281 -8.16 -0.23 -9.86
N GLU A 282 -7.93 1.07 -10.03
CA GLU A 282 -8.83 2.11 -9.56
C GLU A 282 -10.25 1.92 -10.11
N ASP A 283 -10.40 1.53 -11.36
CA ASP A 283 -11.71 1.29 -11.98
C ASP A 283 -12.33 -0.01 -11.45
N VAL A 284 -11.53 -1.07 -11.28
CA VAL A 284 -11.97 -2.30 -10.61
C VAL A 284 -12.36 -2.03 -9.17
N PHE A 285 -11.60 -1.16 -8.50
CA PHE A 285 -11.82 -0.72 -7.14
C PHE A 285 -13.09 0.10 -6.98
N MET A 286 -13.37 1.03 -7.91
CA MET A 286 -14.60 1.84 -7.91
C MET A 286 -15.84 0.97 -8.03
N HIS A 287 -15.74 -0.20 -8.66
CA HIS A 287 -16.85 -1.16 -8.71
C HIS A 287 -17.17 -1.75 -7.32
N PHE A 288 -16.16 -1.93 -6.46
CA PHE A 288 -16.34 -2.38 -5.07
C PHE A 288 -16.59 -1.24 -4.09
N TYR A 289 -16.19 -0.02 -4.45
CA TYR A 289 -16.35 1.15 -3.58
C TYR A 289 -17.66 1.91 -3.79
N GLY A 290 -18.43 1.66 -4.87
CA GLY A 290 -19.70 2.29 -5.21
C GLY A 290 -19.89 3.70 -4.67
N ASP A 291 -19.98 4.71 -5.55
CA ASP A 291 -20.49 6.08 -5.33
C ASP A 291 -20.06 6.83 -4.05
N ALA A 292 -18.77 6.86 -3.71
CA ALA A 292 -18.26 7.87 -2.79
C ALA A 292 -17.35 8.83 -3.58
N PRO A 293 -17.56 10.17 -3.50
CA PRO A 293 -16.72 11.12 -4.21
C PRO A 293 -15.28 11.00 -3.74
N VAL A 294 -14.38 10.72 -4.67
CA VAL A 294 -12.94 10.83 -4.43
C VAL A 294 -12.64 12.29 -4.16
N ASP A 295 -12.22 12.61 -2.96
CA ASP A 295 -11.78 13.95 -2.59
C ASP A 295 -10.46 14.25 -3.34
N THR A 296 -10.59 14.82 -4.55
CA THR A 296 -9.47 15.31 -5.38
C THR A 296 -8.96 16.67 -4.86
N ALA A 297 -8.89 16.87 -3.56
CA ALA A 297 -8.49 18.12 -2.92
C ALA A 297 -7.04 18.15 -2.45
N SER A 298 -6.07 17.65 -3.23
CA SER A 298 -4.66 17.85 -2.87
C SER A 298 -3.70 18.25 -4.00
N GLU A 299 -4.24 18.69 -5.17
CA GLU A 299 -3.38 19.26 -6.22
C GLU A 299 -3.88 20.62 -6.71
N ARG A 300 -4.06 21.60 -5.82
CA ARG A 300 -4.12 23.01 -6.20
C ARG A 300 -3.61 23.90 -5.08
N ASN A 301 -2.30 23.98 -4.92
CA ASN A 301 -1.64 25.16 -4.38
C ASN A 301 -0.23 25.29 -4.95
N GLY A 302 -0.15 25.96 -6.07
CA GLY A 302 1.08 26.46 -6.66
C GLY A 302 0.73 27.46 -7.74
N ASP A 303 1.05 28.72 -7.47
CA ASP A 303 1.05 29.87 -8.37
C ASP A 303 -0.23 30.67 -8.53
N THR A 304 -0.25 31.86 -7.85
CA THR A 304 -0.18 33.15 -8.55
C THR A 304 0.01 34.28 -7.54
N ALA A 305 1.21 34.83 -7.51
CA ALA A 305 1.48 36.18 -7.03
C ALA A 305 1.45 37.14 -8.20
N THR A 306 0.71 38.25 -8.07
CA THR A 306 0.88 39.59 -8.65
C THR A 306 -0.44 40.34 -8.45
N GLY A 307 -0.59 41.46 -7.82
CA GLY A 307 0.16 42.68 -7.84
C GLY A 307 -0.81 43.84 -7.67
N SER A 308 -0.38 44.88 -7.01
CA SER A 308 -0.88 46.25 -7.03
C SER A 308 -2.28 46.55 -6.45
N GLY A 309 -2.44 47.40 -5.47
CA GLY A 309 -2.00 48.73 -5.27
C GLY A 309 -3.06 49.49 -4.51
N ASP A 310 -2.61 50.45 -3.80
CA ASP A 310 -3.27 51.66 -3.29
C ASP A 310 -3.74 51.70 -1.82
N ASP A 311 -2.92 52.40 -1.09
CA ASP A 311 -3.18 53.24 0.07
C ASP A 311 -4.21 54.37 -0.27
N PRO A 312 -4.88 55.10 0.62
CA PRO A 312 -4.30 55.69 1.84
C PRO A 312 -5.26 55.96 3.05
N ASP A 313 -4.59 56.28 4.14
CA ASP A 313 -4.87 57.40 5.06
C ASP A 313 -5.55 57.18 6.44
N ALA A 314 -4.87 57.79 7.39
CA ALA A 314 -5.25 58.34 8.70
C ALA A 314 -5.64 57.39 9.83
N GLY A 315 -5.06 57.48 10.95
CA GLY A 315 -4.37 58.47 11.71
C GLY A 315 -4.50 58.21 13.19
N ARG A 316 -3.41 58.52 13.96
CA ARG A 316 -3.40 58.95 15.38
C ARG A 316 -3.80 57.93 16.44
N ASP A 317 -3.18 57.79 17.52
CA ASP A 317 -2.26 58.52 18.37
C ASP A 317 -2.01 57.74 19.67
N ALA A 318 -0.87 57.97 20.24
CA ALA A 318 -0.53 58.03 21.65
C ALA A 318 -0.28 56.72 22.42
N ALA A 319 0.95 56.48 22.68
CA ALA A 319 1.75 56.89 23.85
C ALA A 319 1.64 55.96 25.04
N VAL A 320 2.77 55.47 25.42
CA VAL A 320 3.61 55.79 26.58
C VAL A 320 3.76 54.66 27.62
N THR A 321 5.04 54.42 27.90
CA THR A 321 5.68 53.91 29.14
C THR A 321 5.41 52.45 29.52
N GLY A 322 6.36 51.67 29.90
CA GLY A 322 7.69 51.86 30.46
C GLY A 322 7.97 50.74 31.46
N MET A 323 9.23 50.43 31.60
CA MET A 323 9.91 49.79 32.77
C MET A 323 9.77 48.28 32.92
N GLU A 324 10.87 47.58 32.69
CA GLU A 324 11.96 47.18 33.64
C GLU A 324 11.54 46.01 34.54
N ALA A 325 12.19 44.93 34.31
CA ALA A 325 13.33 44.36 35.03
C ALA A 325 12.94 43.35 36.12
N ASP A 326 13.69 42.32 36.12
CA ASP A 326 14.32 41.54 37.19
C ASP A 326 13.71 40.18 37.59
N ASP A 327 14.63 39.25 37.45
CA ASP A 327 15.05 38.20 38.38
C ASP A 327 14.02 37.16 38.90
N VAL A 328 14.19 35.96 38.59
CA VAL A 328 14.83 34.80 39.31
C VAL A 328 14.78 33.57 38.42
#